data_d6b45e06d482cd61dd5867ddc0d7e90f
#
_entry.id   d6b45e06d482cd61dd5867ddc0d7e90f
#
_cell.length_a   1.000
_cell.length_b   1.000
_cell.length_c   1.000
_cell.angle_alpha   90.00
_cell.angle_beta   90.00
_cell.angle_gamma   90.00
#
_symmetry.space_group_name_H-M   'P 1'
#
loop_
_entity.id
_entity.type
_entity.pdbx_description
1 polymer ?
#
loop_
_entity_poly.entity_id
_entity_poly.type
_entity_poly.pdbx_seq_one_letter_code
_entity_poly.pdbx_strand_id
1 'polypeptide(L)'
;MQASTASNGQHDSDTVFIHGLTRTELETLGTKCREAKERAYCPYSRFRVGCTLLVSSPSPAFSSSEAVYVSGANVENASYPVGTCAERVALGTAVVQGHRQGSFRALAVATDVAPASSPCGMCRQFIREFCRPEMPVFMYDKNGEFVVMTVEQLLPMSFGPESLPPPHELSAARTRS
;
A
#
# COMPACT_ATOMS: atom_id res chain seq x y z
N MET A 1 -49.89 -18.67 24.06
CA MET A 1 -48.50 -19.13 24.02
C MET A 1 -47.91 -18.75 22.69
N GLN A 2 -47.18 -17.65 22.61
CA GLN A 2 -46.49 -17.22 21.39
C GLN A 2 -44.99 -17.31 21.68
N ALA A 3 -44.31 -18.16 20.92
CA ALA A 3 -42.88 -18.30 20.97
C ALA A 3 -42.23 -17.14 20.22
N SER A 4 -41.50 -16.32 20.95
CA SER A 4 -40.65 -15.28 20.37
C SER A 4 -39.36 -15.95 19.87
N THR A 5 -39.17 -15.96 18.55
CA THR A 5 -37.88 -16.35 17.93
C THR A 5 -36.91 -15.19 18.06
N ALA A 6 -35.92 -15.36 18.91
CA ALA A 6 -34.78 -14.48 19.00
C ALA A 6 -33.96 -14.58 17.72
N SER A 7 -33.87 -13.49 16.96
CA SER A 7 -32.91 -13.32 15.87
C SER A 7 -31.51 -13.18 16.48
N ASN A 8 -30.65 -14.16 16.26
CA ASN A 8 -29.23 -14.10 16.59
C ASN A 8 -28.59 -12.95 15.82
N GLY A 9 -28.13 -11.95 16.53
CA GLY A 9 -27.34 -10.85 16.03
C GLY A 9 -25.94 -11.34 15.62
N GLN A 10 -25.71 -11.39 14.35
CA GLN A 10 -24.40 -11.57 13.72
C GLN A 10 -23.82 -10.20 13.39
N HIS A 11 -23.54 -9.41 14.43
CA HIS A 11 -22.88 -8.11 14.35
C HIS A 11 -21.97 -7.98 15.56
N ASP A 12 -20.63 -8.09 15.38
CA ASP A 12 -19.67 -7.32 16.18
C ASP A 12 -18.18 -7.62 15.93
N SER A 13 -17.78 -8.33 14.86
CA SER A 13 -16.34 -8.59 14.63
C SER A 13 -15.62 -7.54 13.76
N ASP A 14 -16.37 -6.67 13.06
CA ASP A 14 -15.82 -5.69 12.12
C ASP A 14 -15.56 -4.30 12.70
N THR A 15 -15.87 -4.07 13.97
CA THR A 15 -15.84 -2.72 14.58
C THR A 15 -14.50 -2.30 15.17
N VAL A 16 -13.47 -3.11 15.12
CA VAL A 16 -12.13 -2.69 15.59
C VAL A 16 -11.32 -2.11 14.43
N PHE A 17 -11.26 -0.78 14.37
CA PHE A 17 -10.46 -0.07 13.40
C PHE A 17 -9.01 0.09 13.88
N ILE A 18 -8.06 -0.47 13.13
CA ILE A 18 -6.63 -0.23 13.31
C ILE A 18 -6.19 0.71 12.18
N HIS A 19 -5.84 1.94 12.51
CA HIS A 19 -5.51 2.98 11.52
C HIS A 19 -6.61 3.18 10.44
N GLY A 20 -7.88 3.06 10.81
CA GLY A 20 -9.02 3.22 9.89
C GLY A 20 -9.31 2.01 9.00
N LEU A 21 -8.69 0.86 9.28
CA LEU A 21 -8.97 -0.43 8.62
C LEU A 21 -9.80 -1.33 9.53
N THR A 22 -10.74 -2.06 8.94
CA THR A 22 -11.41 -3.16 9.63
C THR A 22 -10.42 -4.31 9.85
N ARG A 23 -10.75 -5.21 10.77
CA ARG A 23 -9.95 -6.43 11.00
C ARG A 23 -9.81 -7.24 9.72
N THR A 24 -10.89 -7.44 8.98
CA THR A 24 -10.91 -8.20 7.72
C THR A 24 -10.03 -7.55 6.65
N GLU A 25 -10.06 -6.23 6.52
CA GLU A 25 -9.19 -5.49 5.60
C GLU A 25 -7.71 -5.69 5.94
N LEU A 26 -7.36 -5.60 7.22
CA LEU A 26 -5.98 -5.77 7.68
C LEU A 26 -5.47 -7.21 7.46
N GLU A 27 -6.27 -8.22 7.81
CA GLU A 27 -5.93 -9.63 7.59
C GLU A 27 -5.77 -9.95 6.11
N THR A 28 -6.68 -9.45 5.26
CA THR A 28 -6.62 -9.61 3.81
C THR A 28 -5.39 -8.92 3.22
N LEU A 29 -5.11 -7.69 3.66
CA LEU A 29 -3.94 -6.91 3.23
C LEU A 29 -2.64 -7.66 3.53
N GLY A 30 -2.48 -8.16 4.76
CA GLY A 30 -1.31 -8.93 5.18
C GLY A 30 -1.18 -10.27 4.43
N THR A 31 -2.28 -10.97 4.20
CA THR A 31 -2.30 -12.25 3.45
C THR A 31 -1.87 -12.03 2.00
N LYS A 32 -2.51 -11.08 1.30
CA LYS A 32 -2.15 -10.75 -0.10
C LYS A 32 -0.70 -10.26 -0.24
N CYS A 33 -0.19 -9.54 0.74
CA CYS A 33 1.20 -9.10 0.75
C CYS A 33 2.18 -10.28 0.84
N ARG A 34 1.91 -11.27 1.70
CA ARG A 34 2.71 -12.51 1.79
C ARG A 34 2.60 -13.35 0.53
N GLU A 35 1.40 -13.48 -0.05
CA GLU A 35 1.21 -14.17 -1.34
C GLU A 35 1.96 -13.48 -2.49
N ALA A 36 1.98 -12.15 -2.51
CA ALA A 36 2.74 -11.39 -3.50
C ALA A 36 4.25 -11.68 -3.40
N LYS A 37 4.77 -11.79 -2.17
CA LYS A 37 6.17 -12.13 -1.90
C LYS A 37 6.62 -13.43 -2.59
N GLU A 38 5.74 -14.43 -2.67
CA GLU A 38 6.06 -15.71 -3.33
C GLU A 38 6.28 -15.58 -4.85
N ARG A 39 5.88 -14.47 -5.45
CA ARG A 39 6.06 -14.16 -6.88
C ARG A 39 7.31 -13.34 -7.17
N ALA A 40 8.14 -13.06 -6.18
CA ALA A 40 9.34 -12.26 -6.34
C ALA A 40 10.32 -12.91 -7.34
N TYR A 41 10.85 -12.10 -8.26
CA TYR A 41 11.96 -12.50 -9.12
C TYR A 41 13.27 -11.94 -8.56
N CYS A 42 13.94 -12.73 -7.74
CA CYS A 42 15.15 -12.31 -7.02
C CYS A 42 16.26 -13.38 -7.07
N PRO A 43 16.75 -13.75 -8.28
CA PRO A 43 17.73 -14.84 -8.44
C PRO A 43 19.10 -14.52 -7.83
N TYR A 44 19.42 -13.24 -7.65
CA TYR A 44 20.73 -12.79 -7.17
C TYR A 44 20.77 -12.67 -5.65
N SER A 45 19.90 -11.86 -5.06
CA SER A 45 19.85 -11.64 -3.61
C SER A 45 19.15 -12.77 -2.87
N ARG A 46 18.23 -13.46 -3.52
CA ARG A 46 17.28 -14.40 -2.93
C ARG A 46 16.42 -13.79 -1.81
N PHE A 47 16.36 -12.46 -1.75
CA PHE A 47 15.58 -11.71 -0.77
C PHE A 47 14.23 -11.34 -1.39
N ARG A 48 13.18 -12.05 -0.96
CA ARG A 48 11.83 -11.85 -1.47
C ARG A 48 11.14 -10.72 -0.71
N VAL A 49 10.49 -9.83 -1.45
CA VAL A 49 9.65 -8.77 -0.92
C VAL A 49 8.32 -8.79 -1.65
N GLY A 50 7.23 -8.77 -0.89
CA GLY A 50 5.89 -8.53 -1.41
C GLY A 50 5.37 -7.20 -0.92
N CYS A 51 4.51 -6.58 -1.73
CA CYS A 51 3.79 -5.37 -1.36
C CYS A 51 2.34 -5.47 -1.82
N THR A 52 1.42 -5.00 -0.99
CA THR A 52 0.00 -4.87 -1.35
C THR A 52 -0.55 -3.53 -0.88
N LEU A 53 -1.31 -2.90 -1.74
CA LEU A 53 -2.05 -1.67 -1.48
C LEU A 53 -3.52 -2.00 -1.24
N LEU A 54 -4.11 -1.38 -0.22
CA LEU A 54 -5.55 -1.26 -0.08
C LEU A 54 -5.98 0.06 -0.68
N VAL A 55 -6.90 0.00 -1.63
CA VAL A 55 -7.35 1.15 -2.42
C VAL A 55 -8.85 1.33 -2.24
N SER A 56 -9.30 2.58 -2.12
CA SER A 56 -10.72 2.92 -2.21
C SER A 56 -11.20 2.71 -3.64
N SER A 57 -12.39 2.12 -3.83
CA SER A 57 -12.99 2.03 -5.17
C SER A 57 -13.24 3.44 -5.72
N PRO A 58 -12.73 3.82 -6.89
CA PRO A 58 -12.86 5.16 -7.42
C PRO A 58 -14.21 5.41 -8.11
N SER A 59 -15.06 4.41 -8.26
CA SER A 59 -16.26 4.52 -9.10
C SER A 59 -17.56 4.52 -8.29
N PRO A 60 -18.36 5.60 -8.40
CA PRO A 60 -19.76 5.59 -7.93
C PRO A 60 -20.65 4.60 -8.69
N ALA A 61 -20.17 4.03 -9.81
CA ALA A 61 -20.90 3.04 -10.61
C ALA A 61 -20.78 1.61 -10.07
N PHE A 62 -19.79 1.33 -9.22
CA PHE A 62 -19.73 0.08 -8.48
C PHE A 62 -20.33 0.32 -7.11
N SER A 63 -21.60 -0.05 -6.96
CA SER A 63 -22.34 -0.01 -5.70
C SER A 63 -21.87 -1.03 -4.66
N SER A 64 -20.74 -1.68 -4.89
CA SER A 64 -20.06 -2.53 -3.92
C SER A 64 -18.99 -1.72 -3.20
N SER A 65 -19.12 -1.61 -1.89
CA SER A 65 -18.09 -1.12 -0.96
C SER A 65 -16.92 -2.11 -0.86
N GLU A 66 -16.63 -2.83 -1.93
CA GLU A 66 -15.61 -3.88 -1.94
C GLU A 66 -14.22 -3.25 -1.96
N ALA A 67 -13.39 -3.64 -0.99
CA ALA A 67 -12.02 -3.21 -0.90
C ALA A 67 -11.21 -3.74 -2.09
N VAL A 68 -10.51 -2.85 -2.79
CA VAL A 68 -9.64 -3.22 -3.92
C VAL A 68 -8.20 -3.37 -3.41
N TYR A 69 -7.55 -4.46 -3.82
CA TYR A 69 -6.17 -4.74 -3.46
C TYR A 69 -5.29 -4.85 -4.70
N VAL A 70 -4.18 -4.11 -4.71
CA VAL A 70 -3.20 -4.16 -5.81
C VAL A 70 -1.87 -4.61 -5.23
N SER A 71 -1.32 -5.69 -5.78
CA SER A 71 -0.10 -6.31 -5.26
C SER A 71 1.07 -6.23 -6.25
N GLY A 72 2.28 -6.28 -5.71
CA GLY A 72 3.53 -6.34 -6.45
C GLY A 72 4.60 -7.10 -5.66
N ALA A 73 5.63 -7.54 -6.34
CA ALA A 73 6.80 -8.18 -5.76
C ALA A 73 8.08 -7.57 -6.34
N ASN A 74 9.23 -7.74 -5.68
CA ASN A 74 10.48 -7.24 -6.22
C ASN A 74 10.90 -8.02 -7.47
N VAL A 75 11.45 -7.29 -8.43
CA VAL A 75 11.96 -7.82 -9.70
C VAL A 75 13.40 -7.35 -9.84
N GLU A 76 14.33 -8.29 -9.72
CA GLU A 76 15.77 -8.02 -9.89
C GLU A 76 16.17 -8.00 -11.37
N ASN A 77 17.34 -7.46 -11.62
CA ASN A 77 17.98 -7.42 -12.92
C ASN A 77 19.47 -7.71 -12.75
N ALA A 78 20.11 -8.33 -13.75
CA ALA A 78 21.56 -8.53 -13.76
C ALA A 78 22.33 -7.21 -13.64
N SER A 79 21.79 -6.14 -14.19
CA SER A 79 22.21 -4.77 -13.90
C SER A 79 21.48 -4.29 -12.66
N TYR A 80 22.07 -4.47 -11.49
CA TYR A 80 21.44 -4.26 -10.18
C TYR A 80 20.67 -2.94 -10.03
N PRO A 81 21.17 -1.78 -10.50
CA PRO A 81 20.42 -0.52 -10.40
C PRO A 81 19.07 -0.50 -11.14
N VAL A 82 18.87 -1.40 -12.10
CA VAL A 82 17.65 -1.50 -12.92
C VAL A 82 16.53 -2.25 -12.18
N GLY A 83 16.88 -3.04 -11.16
CA GLY A 83 15.91 -3.77 -10.35
C GLY A 83 14.86 -2.87 -9.72
N THR A 84 13.65 -3.41 -9.51
CA THR A 84 12.51 -2.67 -8.96
C THR A 84 11.98 -3.33 -7.71
N CYS A 85 11.83 -2.54 -6.63
CA CYS A 85 11.26 -3.02 -5.37
C CYS A 85 9.76 -3.27 -5.48
N ALA A 86 9.25 -4.15 -4.63
CA ALA A 86 7.85 -4.57 -4.60
C ALA A 86 6.86 -3.40 -4.49
N GLU A 87 7.20 -2.39 -3.68
CA GLU A 87 6.36 -1.21 -3.45
C GLU A 87 6.19 -0.39 -4.73
N ARG A 88 7.27 -0.23 -5.52
CA ARG A 88 7.22 0.50 -6.78
C ARG A 88 6.48 -0.29 -7.86
N VAL A 89 6.57 -1.61 -7.87
CA VAL A 89 5.77 -2.47 -8.74
C VAL A 89 4.29 -2.34 -8.40
N ALA A 90 3.91 -2.48 -7.13
CA ALA A 90 2.52 -2.39 -6.69
C ALA A 90 1.91 -1.02 -6.99
N LEU A 91 2.60 0.08 -6.60
CA LEU A 91 2.13 1.44 -6.84
C LEU A 91 2.07 1.79 -8.33
N GLY A 92 3.09 1.42 -9.11
CA GLY A 92 3.10 1.63 -10.55
C GLY A 92 1.93 0.92 -11.23
N THR A 93 1.64 -0.33 -10.83
CA THR A 93 0.48 -1.08 -11.30
C THR A 93 -0.83 -0.37 -10.95
N ALA A 94 -0.99 0.05 -9.68
CA ALA A 94 -2.20 0.75 -9.24
C ALA A 94 -2.42 2.06 -10.01
N VAL A 95 -1.36 2.83 -10.25
CA VAL A 95 -1.43 4.08 -11.03
C VAL A 95 -1.84 3.83 -12.48
N VAL A 96 -1.31 2.77 -13.12
CA VAL A 96 -1.71 2.37 -14.48
C VAL A 96 -3.16 1.90 -14.52
N GLN A 97 -3.66 1.28 -13.45
CA GLN A 97 -5.07 0.90 -13.30
C GLN A 97 -6.01 2.10 -13.04
N GLY A 98 -5.48 3.31 -12.94
CA GLY A 98 -6.28 4.53 -12.79
C GLY A 98 -6.39 5.06 -11.36
N HIS A 99 -5.80 4.40 -10.37
CA HIS A 99 -5.78 4.90 -9.00
C HIS A 99 -4.86 6.12 -8.87
N ARG A 100 -5.25 7.09 -8.08
CA ARG A 100 -4.55 8.38 -7.92
C ARG A 100 -4.40 8.74 -6.44
N GLN A 101 -3.67 9.81 -6.18
CA GLN A 101 -3.54 10.37 -4.83
C GLN A 101 -4.93 10.53 -4.17
N GLY A 102 -5.01 10.10 -2.91
CA GLY A 102 -6.26 10.10 -2.13
C GLY A 102 -7.08 8.82 -2.23
N SER A 103 -6.80 7.91 -3.18
CA SER A 103 -7.46 6.60 -3.25
C SER A 103 -6.77 5.52 -2.39
N PHE A 104 -5.52 5.71 -2.02
CA PHE A 104 -4.75 4.74 -1.23
C PHE A 104 -5.08 4.87 0.25
N ARG A 105 -5.49 3.77 0.89
CA ARG A 105 -5.89 3.71 2.31
C ARG A 105 -4.82 3.11 3.20
N ALA A 106 -4.07 2.13 2.69
CA ALA A 106 -2.98 1.47 3.41
C ALA A 106 -2.02 0.78 2.44
N LEU A 107 -0.81 0.53 2.91
CA LEU A 107 0.21 -0.26 2.22
C LEU A 107 0.76 -1.30 3.17
N ALA A 108 0.95 -2.54 2.70
CA ALA A 108 1.67 -3.57 3.42
C ALA A 108 2.92 -4.01 2.64
N VAL A 109 4.00 -4.28 3.37
CA VAL A 109 5.25 -4.87 2.86
C VAL A 109 5.57 -6.11 3.67
N ALA A 110 5.92 -7.21 3.03
CA ALA A 110 6.35 -8.45 3.70
C ALA A 110 7.72 -8.90 3.19
N THR A 111 8.58 -9.34 4.10
CA THR A 111 9.94 -9.81 3.80
C THR A 111 10.23 -11.18 4.41
N ASP A 112 11.40 -11.75 4.10
CA ASP A 112 11.86 -13.04 4.63
C ASP A 112 12.72 -12.92 5.89
N VAL A 113 12.81 -11.74 6.49
CA VAL A 113 13.64 -11.50 7.68
C VAL A 113 12.81 -11.10 8.90
N ALA A 114 13.39 -11.23 10.07
CA ALA A 114 12.92 -10.67 11.33
C ALA A 114 14.10 -9.94 12.01
N PRO A 115 13.88 -8.78 12.62
CA PRO A 115 12.62 -8.03 12.68
C PRO A 115 12.18 -7.50 11.29
N ALA A 116 10.92 -6.98 11.22
CA ALA A 116 10.36 -6.44 9.99
C ALA A 116 11.25 -5.36 9.37
N SER A 117 11.38 -5.39 8.04
CA SER A 117 12.15 -4.40 7.29
C SER A 117 11.26 -3.31 6.73
N SER A 118 11.71 -2.06 6.82
CA SER A 118 11.00 -0.92 6.25
C SER A 118 11.33 -0.72 4.75
N PRO A 119 10.46 -0.04 3.98
CA PRO A 119 10.75 0.39 2.62
C PRO A 119 12.08 1.14 2.52
N CYS A 120 12.84 0.89 1.45
CA CYS A 120 14.08 1.61 1.19
C CYS A 120 13.81 3.09 0.87
N GLY A 121 14.84 3.94 0.87
CA GLY A 121 14.69 5.38 0.67
C GLY A 121 14.00 5.76 -0.66
N MET A 122 14.31 5.06 -1.75
CA MET A 122 13.65 5.26 -3.04
C MET A 122 12.16 4.91 -2.99
N CYS A 123 11.81 3.81 -2.28
CA CYS A 123 10.41 3.42 -2.11
C CYS A 123 9.64 4.42 -1.25
N ARG A 124 10.24 4.94 -0.19
CA ARG A 124 9.59 5.96 0.66
C ARG A 124 9.25 7.21 -0.14
N GLN A 125 10.18 7.70 -0.97
CA GLN A 125 9.94 8.85 -1.85
C GLN A 125 8.87 8.53 -2.91
N PHE A 126 8.90 7.32 -3.49
CA PHE A 126 7.91 6.90 -4.47
C PHE A 126 6.49 6.76 -3.87
N ILE A 127 6.40 6.22 -2.65
CA ILE A 127 5.15 6.16 -1.88
C ILE A 127 4.62 7.58 -1.60
N ARG A 128 5.50 8.51 -1.24
CA ARG A 128 5.14 9.88 -0.89
C ARG A 128 4.47 10.66 -2.03
N GLU A 129 4.76 10.31 -3.28
CA GLU A 129 4.13 10.92 -4.46
C GLU A 129 2.63 10.65 -4.52
N PHE A 130 2.19 9.44 -4.15
CA PHE A 130 0.82 8.99 -4.37
C PHE A 130 0.01 8.87 -3.08
N CYS A 131 0.67 8.78 -1.94
CA CYS A 131 0.06 8.48 -0.66
C CYS A 131 0.13 9.67 0.29
N ARG A 132 -0.94 9.86 1.07
CA ARG A 132 -0.98 10.93 2.08
C ARG A 132 0.02 10.66 3.20
N PRO A 133 0.58 11.70 3.84
CA PRO A 133 1.52 11.56 4.96
C PRO A 133 1.00 10.67 6.10
N GLU A 134 -0.30 10.70 6.38
CA GLU A 134 -0.94 9.95 7.47
C GLU A 134 -1.24 8.49 7.11
N MET A 135 -1.07 8.08 5.84
CA MET A 135 -1.40 6.73 5.41
C MET A 135 -0.52 5.70 6.13
N PRO A 136 -1.12 4.64 6.73
CA PRO A 136 -0.38 3.60 7.42
C PRO A 136 0.35 2.68 6.45
N VAL A 137 1.58 2.30 6.83
CA VAL A 137 2.43 1.31 6.18
C VAL A 137 2.69 0.18 7.16
N PHE A 138 2.17 -1.00 6.88
CA PHE A 138 2.32 -2.22 7.69
C PHE A 138 3.52 -3.01 7.17
N MET A 139 4.50 -3.25 8.01
CA MET A 139 5.74 -3.95 7.66
C MET A 139 5.77 -5.29 8.37
N TYR A 140 5.55 -6.38 7.63
CA TYR A 140 5.49 -7.75 8.14
C TYR A 140 6.86 -8.41 8.09
N ASP A 141 7.22 -9.10 9.17
CA ASP A 141 8.38 -9.97 9.23
C ASP A 141 8.07 -11.39 8.72
N LYS A 142 9.08 -12.27 8.75
CA LYS A 142 8.94 -13.67 8.34
C LYS A 142 7.97 -14.49 9.20
N ASN A 143 7.70 -14.06 10.44
CA ASN A 143 6.83 -14.75 11.39
C ASN A 143 5.36 -14.28 11.28
N GLY A 144 5.11 -13.22 10.49
CA GLY A 144 3.80 -12.58 10.37
C GLY A 144 3.54 -11.50 11.41
N GLU A 145 4.51 -11.20 12.27
CA GLU A 145 4.49 -10.03 13.14
C GLU A 145 4.64 -8.75 12.31
N PHE A 146 4.06 -7.66 12.74
CA PHE A 146 4.19 -6.41 12.00
C PHE A 146 4.46 -5.18 12.88
N VAL A 147 5.12 -4.22 12.27
CA VAL A 147 5.26 -2.84 12.75
C VAL A 147 4.49 -1.94 11.80
N VAL A 148 3.80 -0.93 12.34
CA VAL A 148 3.12 0.07 11.54
C VAL A 148 3.73 1.43 11.77
N MET A 149 3.95 2.16 10.67
CA MET A 149 4.36 3.57 10.66
C MET A 149 3.57 4.31 9.58
N THR A 150 3.39 5.61 9.74
CA THR A 150 2.83 6.45 8.67
C THR A 150 3.90 6.77 7.62
N VAL A 151 3.47 7.21 6.43
CA VAL A 151 4.38 7.70 5.39
C VAL A 151 5.26 8.83 5.90
N GLU A 152 4.70 9.77 6.68
CA GLU A 152 5.43 10.87 7.31
C GLU A 152 6.50 10.37 8.30
N GLN A 153 6.18 9.36 9.13
CA GLN A 153 7.16 8.77 10.04
C GLN A 153 8.29 8.05 9.30
N LEU A 154 8.01 7.48 8.12
CA LEU A 154 9.03 6.84 7.28
C LEU A 154 9.88 7.82 6.50
N LEU A 155 9.34 9.01 6.16
CA LEU A 155 10.03 10.05 5.41
C LEU A 155 9.65 11.44 5.96
N PRO A 156 10.18 11.84 7.13
CA PRO A 156 9.87 13.13 7.72
C PRO A 156 10.40 14.28 6.86
N MET A 157 9.70 15.41 6.88
CA MET A 157 10.03 16.61 6.09
C MET A 157 10.19 16.33 4.59
N SER A 158 9.40 15.40 4.07
CA SER A 158 9.54 14.91 2.70
C SER A 158 9.14 15.95 1.66
N PHE A 159 9.89 15.99 0.55
CA PHE A 159 9.47 16.68 -0.66
C PHE A 159 8.31 15.88 -1.30
N GLY A 160 7.18 16.54 -1.51
CA GLY A 160 5.99 15.93 -2.09
C GLY A 160 5.40 16.75 -3.24
N PRO A 161 4.37 16.25 -3.92
CA PRO A 161 3.78 16.92 -5.08
C PRO A 161 3.25 18.32 -4.76
N GLU A 162 2.83 18.58 -3.53
CA GLU A 162 2.40 19.90 -3.05
C GLU A 162 3.52 20.93 -2.99
N SER A 163 4.77 20.52 -3.04
CA SER A 163 5.94 21.39 -3.08
C SER A 163 6.21 21.97 -4.48
N LEU A 164 5.52 21.45 -5.50
CA LEU A 164 5.64 21.91 -6.88
C LEU A 164 4.48 22.81 -7.25
N PRO A 165 4.71 23.84 -8.12
CA PRO A 165 3.61 24.59 -8.71
C PRO A 165 2.63 23.69 -9.45
N PRO A 166 1.33 24.03 -9.50
CA PRO A 166 0.36 23.28 -10.28
C PRO A 166 0.79 23.16 -11.77
N PRO A 167 0.43 22.08 -12.47
CA PRO A 167 0.88 21.84 -13.85
C PRO A 167 0.58 22.98 -14.82
N HIS A 168 -0.51 23.73 -14.62
CA HIS A 168 -0.86 24.88 -15.46
C HIS A 168 0.08 26.09 -15.27
N GLU A 169 0.71 26.24 -14.12
CA GLU A 169 1.71 27.28 -13.87
C GLU A 169 3.10 26.89 -14.41
N LEU A 170 3.42 25.58 -14.41
CA LEU A 170 4.66 25.05 -14.99
C LEU A 170 4.74 25.28 -16.51
N SER A 171 3.60 25.20 -17.22
CA SER A 171 3.55 25.47 -18.65
C SER A 171 3.78 26.94 -18.99
N ALA A 172 3.32 27.87 -18.15
CA ALA A 172 3.49 29.31 -18.34
C ALA A 172 4.94 29.77 -18.12
N ALA A 173 5.71 29.09 -17.25
CA ALA A 173 7.11 29.40 -17.00
C ALA A 173 8.04 29.02 -18.15
N ARG A 174 7.70 27.96 -18.93
CA ARG A 174 8.48 27.50 -20.10
C ARG A 174 8.41 28.40 -21.33
N THR A 175 7.42 29.29 -21.40
CA THR A 175 7.25 30.25 -22.52
C THR A 175 7.95 31.58 -22.29
N ARG A 176 8.64 31.77 -21.14
CA ARG A 176 9.34 33.01 -20.79
C ARG A 176 10.87 32.93 -20.80
N SER A 177 11.45 31.84 -21.33
CA SER A 177 12.90 31.65 -21.50
C SER A 177 13.34 31.70 -22.95
#